data_e0be6b3fee9190dad466d5be9fc1ff01
#
_entry.id   e0be6b3fee9190dad466d5be9fc1ff01
#
_cell.length_a   1.000
_cell.length_b   1.000
_cell.length_c   1.000
_cell.angle_alpha   90.00
_cell.angle_beta   90.00
_cell.angle_gamma   90.00
#
_symmetry.space_group_name_H-M   'P 1'
#
loop_
_entity.id
_entity.type
_entity.pdbx_description
1 polymer ?
#
loop_
_entity_poly.entity_id
_entity_poly.type
_entity_poly.pdbx_seq_one_letter_code
_entity_poly.pdbx_strand_id
1 'polypeptide(L)'
;MQPNFTIRPAIAADMPAIHQLVYALAVYEKEPEAVVTTPAEFLEDFQNGLFQCSVAEHENEVVGLVLYYMAYSTWKGKMLYLEDFIVTEDFRRFGVGQLLFDAFLAEADRLGCRLVKWQVLDWNEPALRFYEKNEATIEKGWWNGKIFLKS
;
A
#
# COMPACT_ATOMS: atom_id res chain seq x y z
N MET A 1 -24.52 -1.38 13.01
CA MET A 1 -23.41 -2.19 13.54
C MET A 1 -22.20 -2.04 12.63
N GLN A 2 -21.05 -1.73 13.20
CA GLN A 2 -19.83 -1.60 12.40
C GLN A 2 -19.27 -2.98 12.07
N PRO A 3 -18.77 -3.17 10.84
CA PRO A 3 -18.07 -4.41 10.49
C PRO A 3 -16.84 -4.62 11.35
N ASN A 4 -16.50 -5.87 11.62
CA ASN A 4 -15.28 -6.23 12.32
C ASN A 4 -14.19 -6.52 11.31
N PHE A 5 -13.02 -5.95 11.53
CA PHE A 5 -11.84 -6.15 10.68
C PHE A 5 -10.71 -6.76 11.49
N THR A 6 -10.01 -7.69 10.87
CA THR A 6 -8.76 -8.22 11.42
C THR A 6 -7.62 -7.70 10.55
N ILE A 7 -6.66 -7.03 11.19
CA ILE A 7 -5.46 -6.58 10.51
C ILE A 7 -4.37 -7.62 10.78
N ARG A 8 -3.81 -8.20 9.73
CA ARG A 8 -2.80 -9.25 9.87
C ARG A 8 -1.77 -9.18 8.75
N PRO A 9 -0.58 -9.75 8.95
CA PRO A 9 0.38 -9.91 7.84
C PRO A 9 -0.23 -10.76 6.74
N ALA A 10 0.12 -10.46 5.50
CA ALA A 10 -0.29 -11.27 4.35
C ALA A 10 0.44 -12.60 4.36
N ILE A 11 -0.21 -13.63 3.82
CA ILE A 11 0.38 -14.94 3.58
C ILE A 11 0.33 -15.24 2.09
N ALA A 12 1.04 -16.27 1.65
CA ALA A 12 1.13 -16.63 0.23
C ALA A 12 -0.25 -16.79 -0.42
N ALA A 13 -1.22 -17.37 0.29
CA ALA A 13 -2.56 -17.60 -0.23
C ALA A 13 -3.33 -16.30 -0.53
N ASP A 14 -2.88 -15.18 0.02
CA ASP A 14 -3.54 -13.88 -0.22
C ASP A 14 -3.15 -13.24 -1.55
N MET A 15 -2.10 -13.73 -2.21
CA MET A 15 -1.54 -13.04 -3.38
C MET A 15 -2.53 -12.82 -4.52
N PRO A 16 -3.41 -13.78 -4.88
CA PRO A 16 -4.42 -13.49 -5.90
C PRO A 16 -5.35 -12.34 -5.53
N ALA A 17 -5.82 -12.30 -4.27
CA ALA A 17 -6.70 -11.23 -3.80
C ALA A 17 -5.98 -9.89 -3.77
N ILE A 18 -4.72 -9.88 -3.34
CA ILE A 18 -3.90 -8.67 -3.30
C ILE A 18 -3.69 -8.13 -4.71
N HIS A 19 -3.35 -9.00 -5.66
CA HIS A 19 -3.16 -8.59 -7.05
C HIS A 19 -4.44 -7.97 -7.63
N GLN A 20 -5.59 -8.58 -7.31
CA GLN A 20 -6.88 -8.08 -7.78
C GLN A 20 -7.15 -6.66 -7.24
N LEU A 21 -6.85 -6.41 -5.98
CA LEU A 21 -7.01 -5.07 -5.38
C LEU A 21 -6.04 -4.06 -5.99
N VAL A 22 -4.82 -4.47 -6.26
CA VAL A 22 -3.83 -3.61 -6.93
C VAL A 22 -4.33 -3.21 -8.32
N TYR A 23 -4.89 -4.16 -9.07
CA TYR A 23 -5.45 -3.86 -10.38
C TYR A 23 -6.62 -2.88 -10.26
N ALA A 24 -7.50 -3.08 -9.26
CA ALA A 24 -8.62 -2.17 -9.03
C ALA A 24 -8.14 -0.75 -8.72
N LEU A 25 -7.04 -0.62 -7.97
CA LEU A 25 -6.45 0.70 -7.70
C LEU A 25 -5.92 1.32 -8.99
N ALA A 26 -5.28 0.54 -9.86
CA ALA A 26 -4.79 1.03 -11.14
C ALA A 26 -5.93 1.54 -12.02
N VAL A 27 -7.08 0.86 -11.99
CA VAL A 27 -8.29 1.33 -12.68
C VAL A 27 -8.74 2.68 -12.11
N TYR A 28 -8.79 2.80 -10.79
CA TYR A 28 -9.14 4.06 -10.13
C TYR A 28 -8.17 5.18 -10.52
N GLU A 29 -6.88 4.86 -10.63
CA GLU A 29 -5.84 5.82 -10.99
C GLU A 29 -5.71 6.01 -12.50
N LYS A 30 -6.61 5.41 -13.30
CA LYS A 30 -6.70 5.57 -14.76
C LYS A 30 -5.50 5.02 -15.52
N GLU A 31 -4.85 4.00 -14.96
CA GLU A 31 -3.67 3.38 -15.55
C GLU A 31 -3.76 1.84 -15.56
N PRO A 32 -4.91 1.23 -15.97
CA PRO A 32 -5.04 -0.23 -15.90
C PRO A 32 -4.06 -0.98 -16.81
N GLU A 33 -3.67 -0.39 -17.95
CA GLU A 33 -2.73 -1.04 -18.87
C GLU A 33 -1.30 -1.07 -18.33
N ALA A 34 -1.01 -0.30 -17.29
CA ALA A 34 0.32 -0.29 -16.69
C ALA A 34 0.60 -1.56 -15.87
N VAL A 35 -0.44 -2.29 -15.47
CA VAL A 35 -0.29 -3.51 -14.66
C VAL A 35 0.04 -4.67 -15.58
N VAL A 36 1.31 -5.05 -15.61
CA VAL A 36 1.80 -6.17 -16.42
C VAL A 36 2.17 -7.39 -15.56
N THR A 37 2.12 -7.25 -14.25
CA THR A 37 2.38 -8.34 -13.30
C THR A 37 1.21 -9.31 -13.24
N THR A 38 1.50 -10.53 -12.78
CA THR A 38 0.51 -11.58 -12.60
C THR A 38 0.45 -12.00 -11.13
N PRO A 39 -0.63 -12.66 -10.69
CA PRO A 39 -0.65 -13.24 -9.34
C PRO A 39 0.51 -14.20 -9.07
N ALA A 40 0.95 -14.96 -10.08
CA ALA A 40 2.08 -15.88 -9.94
C ALA A 40 3.38 -15.12 -9.68
N GLU A 41 3.60 -14.00 -10.36
CA GLU A 41 4.74 -13.13 -10.11
C GLU A 41 4.70 -12.54 -8.71
N PHE A 42 3.54 -12.10 -8.25
CA PHE A 42 3.38 -11.58 -6.90
C PHE A 42 3.78 -12.64 -5.86
N LEU A 43 3.34 -13.88 -6.08
CA LEU A 43 3.66 -14.96 -5.16
C LEU A 43 5.17 -15.22 -5.11
N GLU A 44 5.82 -15.30 -6.25
CA GLU A 44 7.27 -15.51 -6.31
C GLU A 44 8.03 -14.38 -5.63
N ASP A 45 7.69 -13.14 -5.95
CA ASP A 45 8.37 -11.98 -5.40
C ASP A 45 8.11 -11.83 -3.89
N PHE A 46 6.89 -12.12 -3.45
CA PHE A 46 6.57 -12.12 -2.03
C PHE A 46 7.39 -13.17 -1.27
N GLN A 47 7.48 -14.38 -1.81
CA GLN A 47 8.25 -15.45 -1.19
C GLN A 47 9.74 -15.15 -1.16
N ASN A 48 10.23 -14.38 -2.11
CA ASN A 48 11.61 -13.93 -2.15
C ASN A 48 11.86 -12.67 -1.32
N GLY A 49 10.85 -12.17 -0.62
CA GLY A 49 11.00 -11.06 0.31
C GLY A 49 11.11 -9.68 -0.34
N LEU A 50 10.71 -9.53 -1.62
CA LEU A 50 10.83 -8.25 -2.30
C LEU A 50 9.88 -7.20 -1.75
N PHE A 51 8.77 -7.63 -1.16
CA PHE A 51 7.83 -6.72 -0.51
C PHE A 51 7.12 -7.43 0.63
N GLN A 52 6.52 -6.64 1.51
CA GLN A 52 5.67 -7.11 2.59
C GLN A 52 4.30 -6.47 2.45
N CYS A 53 3.32 -7.05 3.12
CA CYS A 53 1.96 -6.57 3.02
C CYS A 53 1.22 -6.91 4.31
N SER A 54 0.40 -5.97 4.79
CA SER A 54 -0.59 -6.26 5.81
C SER A 54 -1.96 -6.10 5.16
N VAL A 55 -2.87 -6.99 5.53
CA VAL A 55 -4.21 -7.00 4.96
C VAL A 55 -5.25 -6.76 6.04
N ALA A 56 -6.38 -6.19 5.64
CA ALA A 56 -7.58 -6.13 6.44
C ALA A 56 -8.53 -7.21 5.94
N GLU A 57 -8.97 -8.05 6.86
CA GLU A 57 -9.85 -9.16 6.54
C GLU A 57 -11.20 -8.95 7.21
N HIS A 58 -12.26 -9.20 6.47
CA HIS A 58 -13.63 -9.17 6.93
C HIS A 58 -14.34 -10.40 6.39
N GLU A 59 -14.87 -11.25 7.28
CA GLU A 59 -15.59 -12.48 6.89
C GLU A 59 -14.78 -13.33 5.91
N ASN A 60 -13.50 -13.55 6.23
CA ASN A 60 -12.56 -14.34 5.43
C ASN A 60 -12.23 -13.74 4.05
N GLU A 61 -12.51 -12.48 3.84
CA GLU A 61 -12.23 -11.79 2.59
C GLU A 61 -11.27 -10.63 2.82
N VAL A 62 -10.27 -10.49 1.95
CA VAL A 62 -9.35 -9.37 2.00
C VAL A 62 -10.04 -8.14 1.43
N VAL A 63 -10.24 -7.13 2.27
CA VAL A 63 -10.96 -5.91 1.88
C VAL A 63 -10.09 -4.67 1.87
N GLY A 64 -8.83 -4.80 2.23
CA GLY A 64 -7.88 -3.69 2.18
C GLY A 64 -6.47 -4.17 2.44
N LEU A 65 -5.50 -3.33 2.11
CA LEU A 65 -4.10 -3.68 2.30
C LEU A 65 -3.21 -2.44 2.34
N VAL A 66 -2.04 -2.62 2.95
CA VAL A 66 -0.87 -1.77 2.78
C VAL A 66 0.26 -2.67 2.31
N LEU A 67 0.85 -2.35 1.18
CA LEU A 67 1.94 -3.11 0.58
C LEU A 67 3.17 -2.21 0.54
N TYR A 68 4.28 -2.67 1.10
CA TYR A 68 5.45 -1.83 1.33
C TYR A 68 6.72 -2.64 1.26
N TYR A 69 7.85 -1.93 1.19
CA TYR A 69 9.17 -2.57 1.18
C TYR A 69 10.19 -1.65 1.82
N MET A 70 11.28 -2.26 2.31
CA MET A 70 12.38 -1.51 2.90
C MET A 70 13.16 -0.79 1.79
N ALA A 71 13.28 0.53 1.96
CA ALA A 71 14.10 1.36 1.11
C ALA A 71 15.14 2.05 1.98
N TYR A 72 16.00 2.84 1.38
CA TYR A 72 17.04 3.52 2.13
C TYR A 72 17.14 4.98 1.72
N SER A 73 17.07 5.86 2.70
CA SER A 73 17.33 7.28 2.50
C SER A 73 18.75 7.56 2.98
N THR A 74 19.60 8.08 2.10
CA THR A 74 20.96 8.42 2.50
C THR A 74 20.98 9.58 3.51
N TRP A 75 19.88 10.32 3.63
CA TRP A 75 19.76 11.41 4.59
C TRP A 75 19.17 10.96 5.93
N LYS A 76 18.26 9.98 5.91
CA LYS A 76 17.50 9.57 7.09
C LYS A 76 17.75 8.13 7.54
N GLY A 77 18.36 7.30 6.70
CA GLY A 77 18.57 5.89 7.01
C GLY A 77 17.45 5.01 6.48
N LYS A 78 17.16 3.95 7.23
CA LYS A 78 16.10 3.00 6.83
C LYS A 78 14.77 3.72 6.68
N MET A 79 14.03 3.35 5.61
CA MET A 79 12.72 3.91 5.37
C MET A 79 11.80 2.83 4.82
N LEU A 80 10.55 2.80 5.27
CA LEU A 80 9.54 1.96 4.62
C LEU A 80 8.86 2.75 3.53
N TYR A 81 8.85 2.19 2.34
CA TYR A 81 8.18 2.80 1.20
C TYR A 81 6.84 2.11 0.99
N LEU A 82 5.77 2.89 1.06
CA LEU A 82 4.41 2.42 0.88
C LEU A 82 4.08 2.48 -0.61
N GLU A 83 4.06 1.31 -1.24
CA GLU A 83 3.77 1.22 -2.67
C GLU A 83 2.28 1.33 -2.95
N ASP A 84 1.46 0.56 -2.22
CA ASP A 84 0.01 0.54 -2.41
C ASP A 84 -0.73 0.57 -1.08
N PHE A 85 -1.80 1.35 -1.04
CA PHE A 85 -2.66 1.49 0.12
C PHE A 85 -4.10 1.51 -0.39
N ILE A 86 -4.84 0.45 -0.13
CA ILE A 86 -6.13 0.22 -0.77
C ILE A 86 -7.15 -0.22 0.26
N VAL A 87 -8.37 0.34 0.16
CA VAL A 87 -9.55 -0.16 0.87
C VAL A 87 -10.65 -0.27 -0.17
N THR A 88 -11.32 -1.41 -0.24
CA THR A 88 -12.43 -1.60 -1.18
C THR A 88 -13.54 -0.59 -0.88
N GLU A 89 -14.25 -0.16 -1.91
CA GLU A 89 -15.23 0.91 -1.79
C GLU A 89 -16.30 0.61 -0.73
N ASP A 90 -16.78 -0.64 -0.67
CA ASP A 90 -17.84 -1.04 0.27
C ASP A 90 -17.43 -0.90 1.74
N PHE A 91 -16.14 -0.87 2.01
CA PHE A 91 -15.62 -0.85 3.39
C PHE A 91 -14.94 0.46 3.76
N ARG A 92 -15.00 1.46 2.88
CA ARG A 92 -14.51 2.80 3.21
C ARG A 92 -15.43 3.43 4.26
N ARG A 93 -14.91 4.37 5.03
CA ARG A 93 -15.63 5.10 6.09
C ARG A 93 -15.91 4.30 7.36
N PHE A 94 -15.35 3.09 7.47
CA PHE A 94 -15.44 2.30 8.71
C PHE A 94 -14.14 2.33 9.51
N GLY A 95 -13.19 3.18 9.12
CA GLY A 95 -11.93 3.31 9.85
C GLY A 95 -10.88 2.27 9.51
N VAL A 96 -11.13 1.37 8.55
CA VAL A 96 -10.19 0.29 8.24
C VAL A 96 -8.91 0.84 7.61
N GLY A 97 -9.00 1.92 6.82
CA GLY A 97 -7.82 2.57 6.26
C GLY A 97 -6.88 3.08 7.35
N GLN A 98 -7.44 3.68 8.41
CA GLN A 98 -6.64 4.16 9.52
C GLN A 98 -5.98 3.00 10.26
N LEU A 99 -6.70 1.88 10.44
CA LEU A 99 -6.11 0.69 11.08
C LEU A 99 -4.93 0.15 10.29
N LEU A 100 -5.08 0.07 8.97
CA LEU A 100 -4.00 -0.38 8.08
C LEU A 100 -2.81 0.58 8.11
N PHE A 101 -3.06 1.87 8.05
CA PHE A 101 -2.00 2.87 8.07
C PHE A 101 -1.27 2.86 9.41
N ASP A 102 -2.00 2.73 10.51
CA ASP A 102 -1.39 2.63 11.84
C ASP A 102 -0.52 1.38 11.96
N ALA A 103 -0.95 0.26 11.39
CA ALA A 103 -0.15 -0.97 11.38
C ALA A 103 1.14 -0.78 10.58
N PHE A 104 1.06 -0.07 9.45
CA PHE A 104 2.23 0.27 8.65
C PHE A 104 3.22 1.14 9.43
N LEU A 105 2.73 2.18 10.11
CA LEU A 105 3.58 3.05 10.92
C LEU A 105 4.21 2.30 12.09
N ALA A 106 3.45 1.42 12.74
CA ALA A 106 3.96 0.60 13.83
C ALA A 106 5.08 -0.33 13.35
N GLU A 107 4.95 -0.92 12.17
CA GLU A 107 5.98 -1.78 11.60
C GLU A 107 7.24 -0.97 11.28
N ALA A 108 7.09 0.24 10.74
CA ALA A 108 8.23 1.10 10.46
C ALA A 108 8.99 1.43 11.75
N ASP A 109 8.26 1.72 12.82
CA ASP A 109 8.85 2.00 14.13
C ASP A 109 9.58 0.77 14.68
N ARG A 110 8.94 -0.40 14.60
CA ARG A 110 9.54 -1.66 15.05
C ARG A 110 10.85 -1.96 14.33
N LEU A 111 10.92 -1.64 13.04
CA LEU A 111 12.11 -1.88 12.21
C LEU A 111 13.18 -0.80 12.36
N GLY A 112 12.93 0.23 13.14
CA GLY A 112 13.88 1.32 13.38
C GLY A 112 13.97 2.31 12.24
N CYS A 113 12.94 2.43 11.43
CA CYS A 113 12.91 3.40 10.34
C CYS A 113 12.70 4.81 10.90
N ARG A 114 13.36 5.79 10.28
CA ARG A 114 13.17 7.20 10.62
C ARG A 114 12.21 7.91 9.68
N LEU A 115 11.77 7.20 8.63
CA LEU A 115 10.96 7.80 7.57
C LEU A 115 10.07 6.74 6.96
N VAL A 116 8.84 7.11 6.66
CA VAL A 116 7.97 6.38 5.74
C VAL A 116 7.67 7.31 4.57
N LYS A 117 7.50 6.76 3.38
CA LYS A 117 7.34 7.56 2.17
C LYS A 117 6.40 6.88 1.21
N TRP A 118 5.68 7.68 0.44
CA TRP A 118 4.76 7.19 -0.59
C TRP A 118 4.57 8.26 -1.64
N GLN A 119 3.87 7.91 -2.71
CA GLN A 119 3.43 8.84 -3.73
C GLN A 119 1.91 8.94 -3.69
N VAL A 120 1.38 10.10 -4.05
CA VAL A 120 -0.06 10.32 -4.17
C VAL A 120 -0.30 11.17 -5.40
N LEU A 121 -1.31 10.79 -6.18
CA LEU A 121 -1.70 11.59 -7.35
C LEU A 121 -2.25 12.93 -6.89
N ASP A 122 -1.89 13.99 -7.60
CA ASP A 122 -2.22 15.36 -7.21
C ASP A 122 -3.72 15.66 -7.25
N TRP A 123 -4.49 14.84 -7.99
CA TRP A 123 -5.94 14.99 -8.07
C TRP A 123 -6.71 14.09 -7.09
N ASN A 124 -6.01 13.25 -6.32
CA ASN A 124 -6.66 12.31 -5.40
C ASN A 124 -6.99 13.00 -4.08
N GLU A 125 -8.08 13.77 -4.09
CA GLU A 125 -8.49 14.56 -2.93
C GLU A 125 -8.76 13.75 -1.67
N PRO A 126 -9.48 12.61 -1.73
CA PRO A 126 -9.71 11.83 -0.51
C PRO A 126 -8.40 11.34 0.14
N ALA A 127 -7.43 10.92 -0.66
CA ALA A 127 -6.13 10.48 -0.15
C ALA A 127 -5.38 11.66 0.47
N LEU A 128 -5.37 12.79 -0.21
CA LEU A 128 -4.68 13.98 0.31
C LEU A 128 -5.25 14.41 1.66
N ARG A 129 -6.58 14.38 1.81
CA ARG A 129 -7.23 14.70 3.09
C ARG A 129 -6.87 13.70 4.18
N PHE A 130 -6.79 12.41 3.83
CA PHE A 130 -6.38 11.38 4.77
C PHE A 130 -4.96 11.62 5.27
N TYR A 131 -4.03 11.93 4.38
CA TYR A 131 -2.65 12.18 4.75
C TYR A 131 -2.51 13.47 5.57
N GLU A 132 -3.25 14.51 5.22
CA GLU A 132 -3.26 15.75 6.01
C GLU A 132 -3.73 15.49 7.43
N LYS A 133 -4.80 14.70 7.59
CA LYS A 133 -5.33 14.32 8.89
C LYS A 133 -4.29 13.56 9.72
N ASN A 134 -3.42 12.81 9.06
CA ASN A 134 -2.33 12.07 9.71
C ASN A 134 -1.04 12.89 9.84
N GLU A 135 -1.12 14.19 9.59
CA GLU A 135 -0.02 15.14 9.76
C GLU A 135 1.18 14.84 8.86
N ALA A 136 0.91 14.28 7.68
CA ALA A 136 1.95 14.00 6.70
C ALA A 136 2.42 15.29 6.02
N THR A 137 3.69 15.31 5.61
CA THR A 137 4.24 16.38 4.78
C THR A 137 4.14 15.95 3.33
N ILE A 138 3.50 16.78 2.49
CA ILE A 138 3.39 16.52 1.05
C ILE A 138 4.37 17.43 0.31
N GLU A 139 5.36 16.83 -0.33
CA GLU A 139 6.38 17.55 -1.09
C GLU A 139 6.08 17.47 -2.58
N LYS A 140 6.08 18.62 -3.26
CA LYS A 140 5.67 18.71 -4.67
C LYS A 140 6.82 19.00 -5.63
N GLY A 141 8.04 19.07 -5.14
CA GLY A 141 9.18 19.47 -5.97
C GLY A 141 9.87 18.36 -6.74
N TRP A 142 9.41 17.11 -6.62
CA TRP A 142 10.06 15.95 -7.21
C TRP A 142 9.24 15.39 -8.35
N TRP A 143 9.90 15.10 -9.48
CA TRP A 143 9.25 14.46 -10.64
C TRP A 143 9.76 13.04 -10.75
N ASN A 144 8.91 12.12 -11.25
CA ASN A 144 9.30 10.74 -11.50
C ASN A 144 10.09 10.63 -12.79
N GLY A 145 11.23 9.93 -12.73
CA GLY A 145 11.96 9.55 -13.94
C GLY A 145 11.81 8.04 -14.13
N LYS A 146 11.50 7.59 -15.35
CA LYS A 146 11.28 6.16 -15.64
C LYS A 146 11.92 5.80 -16.97
N ILE A 147 12.45 4.58 -17.02
CA ILE A 147 12.84 3.94 -18.28
C ILE A 147 12.26 2.53 -18.22
N PHE A 148 11.38 2.19 -19.15
CA PHE A 148 10.79 0.86 -19.19
C PHE A 148 11.76 -0.10 -19.91
N LEU A 149 12.19 -1.16 -19.21
CA LEU A 149 13.14 -2.12 -19.77
C LEU A 149 12.42 -3.24 -20.52
N LYS A 150 11.20 -3.60 -20.09
CA LYS A 150 10.36 -4.62 -20.70
C LYS A 150 8.91 -4.21 -20.61
N SER A 151 8.13 -4.62 -21.58
CA SER A 151 6.68 -4.37 -21.58
C SER A 151 5.94 -5.50 -20.88
#